data_81c7980df8a60fc7b859968cb673db46
#
_entry.id   81c7980df8a60fc7b859968cb673db46
#
_cell.length_a   1.000
_cell.length_b   1.000
_cell.length_c   1.000
_cell.angle_alpha   90.00
_cell.angle_beta   90.00
_cell.angle_gamma   90.00
#
_symmetry.space_group_name_H-M   'P 1'
#
loop_
_entity.id
_entity.type
_entity.pdbx_description
1 polymer ?
#
loop_
_entity_poly.entity_id
_entity_poly.type
_entity_poly.pdbx_seq_one_letter_code
_entity_poly.pdbx_strand_id
1 'polypeptide(L)'
;MATVTIIGAGMMGSALAFPARENGNRVRIVGTPLDREIIESAKRTNRHPKFKRDFPDGVEFYQIEDMERAVEGADMIIGGVSSSGVDWFGENVLPRIPESIPVLSVTKGLMDTPDGRLLTYPEVWQKKLDAIGSRLELNAIGGPCTSYELVAHDQTEVAFCGKNMETLRKLKKIMATDYYHISLSTDVVGIESAVALKNGYALGIALTIGLNQKKFGLDSELHFNSQAAVFGQAVKEMSRLLDYQGAGTVDNLCVGAGDLYVTVYGGRTRLIGIL
;
A
#
# COMPACT_ATOMS: atom_id res chain seq x y z
N MET A 1 -22.01 -8.37 6.83
CA MET A 1 -21.80 -7.36 5.75
C MET A 1 -21.28 -6.12 6.43
N ALA A 2 -20.06 -5.70 6.11
CA ALA A 2 -19.45 -4.47 6.61
C ALA A 2 -19.52 -3.36 5.56
N THR A 3 -19.27 -2.11 5.98
CA THR A 3 -19.10 -0.96 5.08
C THR A 3 -17.65 -0.54 5.08
N VAL A 4 -17.01 -0.58 3.90
CA VAL A 4 -15.62 -0.18 3.68
C VAL A 4 -15.60 1.13 2.91
N THR A 5 -14.96 2.17 3.47
CA THR A 5 -14.77 3.43 2.77
C THR A 5 -13.29 3.60 2.42
N ILE A 6 -13.00 3.76 1.14
CA ILE A 6 -11.64 3.92 0.60
C ILE A 6 -11.45 5.40 0.26
N ILE A 7 -10.47 6.06 0.85
CA ILE A 7 -10.17 7.47 0.58
C ILE A 7 -8.87 7.54 -0.22
N GLY A 8 -9.00 7.92 -1.49
CA GLY A 8 -7.98 7.91 -2.52
C GLY A 8 -8.31 6.92 -3.63
N ALA A 9 -8.72 7.45 -4.78
CA ALA A 9 -9.10 6.67 -5.97
C ALA A 9 -7.91 6.37 -6.90
N GLY A 10 -6.69 6.38 -6.34
CA GLY A 10 -5.50 5.92 -7.04
C GLY A 10 -5.54 4.42 -7.34
N MET A 11 -4.53 3.92 -8.08
CA MET A 11 -4.47 2.53 -8.53
C MET A 11 -4.68 1.50 -7.40
N MET A 12 -3.94 1.63 -6.28
CA MET A 12 -4.02 0.63 -5.21
C MET A 12 -5.30 0.80 -4.38
N GLY A 13 -5.71 2.04 -4.05
CA GLY A 13 -6.98 2.29 -3.35
C GLY A 13 -8.15 1.70 -4.14
N SER A 14 -8.22 1.97 -5.44
CA SER A 14 -9.27 1.41 -6.31
C SER A 14 -9.20 -0.12 -6.43
N ALA A 15 -8.00 -0.71 -6.47
CA ALA A 15 -7.84 -2.17 -6.56
C ALA A 15 -8.36 -2.88 -5.31
N LEU A 16 -8.22 -2.30 -4.12
CA LEU A 16 -8.72 -2.88 -2.87
C LEU A 16 -10.26 -2.89 -2.76
N ALA A 17 -10.95 -2.16 -3.63
CA ALA A 17 -12.40 -2.27 -3.74
C ALA A 17 -12.85 -3.66 -4.22
N PHE A 18 -12.02 -4.38 -4.99
CA PHE A 18 -12.33 -5.72 -5.50
C PHE A 18 -12.45 -6.74 -4.36
N PRO A 19 -11.40 -7.05 -3.59
CA PRO A 19 -11.53 -8.01 -2.51
C PRO A 19 -12.55 -7.56 -1.44
N ALA A 20 -12.63 -6.25 -1.14
CA ALA A 20 -13.61 -5.74 -0.18
C ALA A 20 -15.05 -6.02 -0.64
N ARG A 21 -15.37 -5.73 -1.91
CA ARG A 21 -16.73 -5.88 -2.45
C ARG A 21 -17.09 -7.34 -2.70
N GLU A 22 -16.15 -8.12 -3.23
CA GLU A 22 -16.34 -9.54 -3.53
C GLU A 22 -16.46 -10.40 -2.27
N ASN A 23 -15.90 -9.95 -1.15
CA ASN A 23 -16.17 -10.54 0.17
C ASN A 23 -17.54 -10.11 0.77
N GLY A 24 -18.45 -9.59 -0.05
CA GLY A 24 -19.83 -9.30 0.32
C GLY A 24 -20.06 -8.01 1.09
N ASN A 25 -19.11 -7.07 1.08
CA ASN A 25 -19.24 -5.81 1.82
C ASN A 25 -19.78 -4.68 0.94
N ARG A 26 -20.33 -3.64 1.56
CA ARG A 26 -20.60 -2.36 0.91
C ARG A 26 -19.30 -1.60 0.75
N VAL A 27 -19.01 -1.09 -0.44
CA VAL A 27 -17.77 -0.37 -0.73
C VAL A 27 -18.06 1.01 -1.27
N ARG A 28 -17.41 2.01 -0.69
CA ARG A 28 -17.47 3.41 -1.10
C ARG A 28 -16.06 3.89 -1.41
N ILE A 29 -15.85 4.51 -2.57
CA ILE A 29 -14.58 5.12 -2.96
C ILE A 29 -14.76 6.64 -2.95
N VAL A 30 -13.92 7.32 -2.20
CA VAL A 30 -13.84 8.78 -2.14
C VAL A 30 -12.58 9.23 -2.86
N GLY A 31 -12.70 10.07 -3.88
CA GLY A 31 -11.55 10.67 -4.56
C GLY A 31 -10.87 11.73 -3.68
N THR A 32 -9.56 11.87 -3.82
CA THR A 32 -8.83 13.05 -3.34
C THR A 32 -9.10 14.24 -4.28
N PRO A 33 -8.68 15.47 -3.95
CA PRO A 33 -8.77 16.60 -4.90
C PRO A 33 -8.13 16.34 -6.26
N LEU A 34 -7.17 15.39 -6.35
CA LEU A 34 -6.48 15.00 -7.59
C LEU A 34 -7.21 13.90 -8.37
N ASP A 35 -8.22 13.25 -7.78
CA ASP A 35 -8.88 12.09 -8.37
C ASP A 35 -10.23 12.42 -9.02
N ARG A 36 -10.57 13.71 -9.20
CA ARG A 36 -11.90 14.13 -9.68
C ARG A 36 -12.31 13.44 -10.97
N GLU A 37 -11.44 13.43 -11.97
CA GLU A 37 -11.71 12.80 -13.26
C GLU A 37 -11.87 11.28 -13.15
N ILE A 38 -11.10 10.65 -12.24
CA ILE A 38 -11.20 9.21 -11.96
C ILE A 38 -12.58 8.89 -11.41
N ILE A 39 -13.05 9.66 -10.43
CA ILE A 39 -14.38 9.47 -9.82
C ILE A 39 -15.49 9.70 -10.84
N GLU A 40 -15.43 10.78 -11.63
CA GLU A 40 -16.45 11.04 -12.67
C GLU A 40 -16.47 9.96 -13.75
N SER A 41 -15.29 9.47 -14.14
CA SER A 41 -15.19 8.33 -15.06
C SER A 41 -15.81 7.06 -14.44
N ALA A 42 -15.48 6.75 -13.18
CA ALA A 42 -15.98 5.56 -12.50
C ALA A 42 -17.51 5.61 -12.30
N LYS A 43 -18.08 6.76 -11.93
CA LYS A 43 -19.54 6.95 -11.86
C LYS A 43 -20.25 6.65 -13.19
N ARG A 44 -19.63 7.01 -14.30
CA ARG A 44 -20.23 6.84 -15.65
C ARG A 44 -20.03 5.45 -16.21
N THR A 45 -18.86 4.84 -15.99
CA THR A 45 -18.43 3.63 -16.70
C THR A 45 -18.27 2.41 -15.80
N ASN A 46 -18.43 2.57 -14.49
CA ASN A 46 -18.09 1.56 -13.46
C ASN A 46 -16.64 1.04 -13.57
N ARG A 47 -15.71 1.87 -14.11
CA ARG A 47 -14.33 1.46 -14.38
C ARG A 47 -13.34 2.53 -13.96
N HIS A 48 -12.23 2.10 -13.33
CA HIS A 48 -11.05 2.96 -13.17
C HIS A 48 -10.37 3.12 -14.56
N PRO A 49 -9.97 4.34 -14.97
CA PRO A 49 -9.41 4.58 -16.32
C PRO A 49 -8.22 3.72 -16.70
N LYS A 50 -7.46 3.23 -15.72
CA LYS A 50 -6.26 2.42 -15.94
C LYS A 50 -6.49 0.91 -15.75
N PHE A 51 -7.67 0.47 -15.37
CA PHE A 51 -7.96 -0.96 -15.21
C PHE A 51 -8.58 -1.57 -16.48
N LYS A 52 -8.31 -2.86 -16.68
CA LYS A 52 -8.91 -3.65 -17.78
C LYS A 52 -10.27 -4.26 -17.40
N ARG A 53 -10.64 -4.20 -16.12
CA ARG A 53 -11.89 -4.74 -15.58
C ARG A 53 -12.75 -3.62 -15.01
N ASP A 54 -14.04 -3.80 -15.03
CA ASP A 54 -15.00 -2.96 -14.31
C ASP A 54 -14.90 -3.22 -12.82
N PHE A 55 -15.26 -2.24 -12.00
CA PHE A 55 -15.44 -2.48 -10.57
C PHE A 55 -16.55 -3.52 -10.36
N PRO A 56 -16.47 -4.33 -9.30
CA PRO A 56 -17.58 -5.19 -8.91
C PRO A 56 -18.84 -4.37 -8.68
N ASP A 57 -20.01 -4.93 -9.05
CA ASP A 57 -21.28 -4.23 -8.96
C ASP A 57 -21.58 -3.70 -7.54
N GLY A 58 -22.10 -2.49 -7.47
CA GLY A 58 -22.51 -1.87 -6.22
C GLY A 58 -21.39 -1.13 -5.46
N VAL A 59 -20.26 -0.87 -6.10
CA VAL A 59 -19.28 0.10 -5.59
C VAL A 59 -19.83 1.51 -5.79
N GLU A 60 -19.80 2.33 -4.74
CA GLU A 60 -20.29 3.70 -4.76
C GLU A 60 -19.11 4.69 -4.85
N PHE A 61 -19.27 5.78 -5.60
CA PHE A 61 -18.19 6.75 -5.85
C PHE A 61 -18.58 8.14 -5.37
N TYR A 62 -17.67 8.78 -4.64
CA TYR A 62 -17.85 10.09 -4.00
C TYR A 62 -16.71 11.02 -4.34
N GLN A 63 -17.00 12.32 -4.50
CA GLN A 63 -15.98 13.34 -4.50
C GLN A 63 -15.57 13.67 -3.05
N ILE A 64 -14.43 14.35 -2.87
CA ILE A 64 -13.90 14.65 -1.53
C ILE A 64 -14.87 15.49 -0.68
N GLU A 65 -15.70 16.31 -1.32
CA GLU A 65 -16.70 17.14 -0.66
C GLU A 65 -17.78 16.32 0.04
N ASP A 66 -18.02 15.08 -0.41
CA ASP A 66 -18.99 14.15 0.18
C ASP A 66 -18.34 13.15 1.15
N MET A 67 -17.10 13.40 1.59
CA MET A 67 -16.31 12.45 2.39
C MET A 67 -17.04 12.07 3.70
N GLU A 68 -17.60 13.00 4.44
CA GLU A 68 -18.32 12.72 5.68
C GLU A 68 -19.48 11.77 5.46
N ARG A 69 -20.26 12.00 4.40
CA ARG A 69 -21.36 11.11 4.01
C ARG A 69 -20.86 9.71 3.65
N ALA A 70 -19.70 9.62 3.02
CA ALA A 70 -19.10 8.33 2.66
C ALA A 70 -18.48 7.60 3.87
N VAL A 71 -18.06 8.32 4.90
CA VAL A 71 -17.51 7.76 6.15
C VAL A 71 -18.62 7.35 7.13
N GLU A 72 -19.80 7.96 7.04
CA GLU A 72 -20.93 7.65 7.93
C GLU A 72 -21.27 6.16 7.90
N GLY A 73 -21.25 5.52 9.08
CA GLY A 73 -21.55 4.09 9.26
C GLY A 73 -20.52 3.15 8.64
N ALA A 74 -19.30 3.63 8.35
CA ALA A 74 -18.21 2.75 7.92
C ALA A 74 -17.69 1.90 9.10
N ASP A 75 -17.34 0.65 8.80
CA ASP A 75 -16.71 -0.29 9.73
C ASP A 75 -15.17 -0.25 9.63
N MET A 76 -14.65 0.26 8.52
CA MET A 76 -13.22 0.53 8.31
C MET A 76 -13.01 1.60 7.23
N ILE A 77 -11.90 2.32 7.37
CA ILE A 77 -11.40 3.24 6.34
C ILE A 77 -10.12 2.68 5.74
N ILE A 78 -10.00 2.73 4.41
CA ILE A 78 -8.73 2.46 3.73
C ILE A 78 -8.14 3.79 3.25
N GLY A 79 -6.93 4.13 3.71
CA GLY A 79 -6.16 5.27 3.23
C GLY A 79 -5.39 4.91 1.97
N GLY A 80 -5.92 5.29 0.79
CA GLY A 80 -5.39 4.93 -0.53
C GLY A 80 -4.56 6.03 -1.22
N VAL A 81 -3.97 6.95 -0.45
CA VAL A 81 -3.16 8.07 -0.99
C VAL A 81 -1.74 7.62 -1.36
N SER A 82 -1.09 8.37 -2.26
CA SER A 82 0.33 8.20 -2.56
C SER A 82 1.22 8.84 -1.48
N SER A 83 2.54 8.57 -1.52
CA SER A 83 3.50 9.19 -0.59
C SER A 83 3.46 10.73 -0.63
N SER A 84 3.17 11.34 -1.78
CA SER A 84 2.98 12.80 -1.88
C SER A 84 1.70 13.31 -1.21
N GLY A 85 0.77 12.44 -0.87
CA GLY A 85 -0.48 12.77 -0.18
C GLY A 85 -0.45 12.54 1.33
N VAL A 86 0.67 12.12 1.91
CA VAL A 86 0.78 11.75 3.33
C VAL A 86 0.43 12.91 4.26
N ASP A 87 1.00 14.09 4.01
CA ASP A 87 0.72 15.27 4.83
C ASP A 87 -0.73 15.71 4.68
N TRP A 88 -1.21 15.80 3.43
CA TRP A 88 -2.60 16.15 3.16
C TRP A 88 -3.58 15.20 3.85
N PHE A 89 -3.34 13.89 3.79
CA PHE A 89 -4.20 12.88 4.43
C PHE A 89 -4.20 13.02 5.96
N GLY A 90 -3.01 13.21 6.54
CA GLY A 90 -2.84 13.42 7.98
C GLY A 90 -3.52 14.69 8.52
N GLU A 91 -3.58 15.75 7.71
CA GLU A 91 -4.11 17.06 8.11
C GLU A 91 -5.58 17.27 7.76
N ASN A 92 -6.04 16.71 6.63
CA ASN A 92 -7.36 17.01 6.10
C ASN A 92 -8.33 15.84 6.18
N VAL A 93 -7.85 14.61 6.42
CA VAL A 93 -8.69 13.40 6.45
C VAL A 93 -8.74 12.79 7.84
N LEU A 94 -7.60 12.40 8.41
CA LEU A 94 -7.56 11.66 9.68
C LEU A 94 -8.29 12.37 10.83
N PRO A 95 -8.18 13.72 11.03
CA PRO A 95 -8.89 14.40 12.10
C PRO A 95 -10.43 14.39 11.97
N ARG A 96 -10.94 14.05 10.78
CA ARG A 96 -12.38 14.02 10.47
C ARG A 96 -12.97 12.61 10.54
N ILE A 97 -12.13 11.58 10.79
CA ILE A 97 -12.58 10.20 10.92
C ILE A 97 -12.98 9.94 12.37
N PRO A 98 -14.18 9.38 12.63
CA PRO A 98 -14.57 8.96 13.98
C PRO A 98 -13.56 7.96 14.58
N GLU A 99 -13.16 8.17 15.83
CA GLU A 99 -12.16 7.33 16.53
C GLU A 99 -12.55 5.84 16.64
N SER A 100 -13.83 5.55 16.53
CA SER A 100 -14.36 4.18 16.57
C SER A 100 -14.11 3.39 15.28
N ILE A 101 -13.67 4.05 14.20
CA ILE A 101 -13.49 3.42 12.89
C ILE A 101 -11.98 3.22 12.64
N PRO A 102 -11.47 1.98 12.58
CA PRO A 102 -10.06 1.74 12.32
C PRO A 102 -9.67 2.16 10.89
N VAL A 103 -8.49 2.76 10.77
CA VAL A 103 -7.89 3.15 9.48
C VAL A 103 -6.84 2.13 9.08
N LEU A 104 -6.88 1.67 7.83
CA LEU A 104 -5.91 0.77 7.22
C LEU A 104 -5.22 1.50 6.05
N SER A 105 -3.94 1.84 6.19
CA SER A 105 -3.18 2.54 5.15
C SER A 105 -2.52 1.57 4.17
N VAL A 106 -2.48 1.95 2.89
CA VAL A 106 -1.70 1.24 1.85
C VAL A 106 -0.47 2.03 1.42
N THR A 107 -0.25 3.21 2.02
CA THR A 107 0.84 4.12 1.64
C THR A 107 2.13 3.66 2.28
N LYS A 108 3.10 3.31 1.45
CA LYS A 108 4.41 2.79 1.87
C LYS A 108 5.48 3.88 1.77
N GLY A 109 6.31 3.99 2.79
CA GLY A 109 7.43 4.93 2.79
C GLY A 109 7.91 5.27 4.19
N LEU A 110 9.06 5.95 4.22
CA LEU A 110 9.69 6.46 5.42
C LEU A 110 9.86 7.98 5.30
N MET A 111 9.80 8.65 6.42
CA MET A 111 10.08 10.08 6.55
C MET A 111 11.25 10.26 7.50
N ASP A 112 12.24 11.04 7.11
CA ASP A 112 13.33 11.43 7.97
C ASP A 112 12.91 12.53 8.94
N THR A 113 13.52 12.50 10.11
CA THR A 113 13.34 13.54 11.13
C THR A 113 14.62 14.38 11.25
N PRO A 114 14.56 15.63 11.76
CA PRO A 114 15.74 16.49 11.92
C PRO A 114 16.86 15.90 12.78
N ASP A 115 16.52 14.94 13.66
CA ASP A 115 17.47 14.22 14.49
C ASP A 115 18.00 12.92 13.85
N GLY A 116 17.71 12.70 12.56
CA GLY A 116 18.23 11.59 11.76
C GLY A 116 17.52 10.26 11.94
N ARG A 117 16.38 10.22 12.62
CA ARG A 117 15.56 9.00 12.70
C ARG A 117 14.66 8.87 11.47
N LEU A 118 14.34 7.63 11.12
CA LEU A 118 13.34 7.30 10.11
C LEU A 118 12.04 6.90 10.80
N LEU A 119 10.94 7.51 10.37
CA LEU A 119 9.59 7.19 10.82
C LEU A 119 8.79 6.59 9.67
N THR A 120 8.01 5.57 9.97
CA THR A 120 6.98 5.06 9.06
C THR A 120 5.82 6.05 8.97
N TYR A 121 5.05 6.02 7.89
CA TYR A 121 3.90 6.93 7.75
C TYR A 121 2.85 6.76 8.85
N PRO A 122 2.50 5.55 9.33
CA PRO A 122 1.67 5.40 10.51
C PRO A 122 2.22 6.12 11.76
N GLU A 123 3.54 6.10 11.99
CA GLU A 123 4.15 6.84 13.11
C GLU A 123 4.07 8.36 12.92
N VAL A 124 4.26 8.85 11.70
CA VAL A 124 4.08 10.28 11.37
C VAL A 124 2.66 10.74 11.66
N TRP A 125 1.67 9.99 11.20
CA TRP A 125 0.27 10.28 11.44
C TRP A 125 -0.12 10.14 12.90
N GLN A 126 0.41 9.13 13.60
CA GLN A 126 0.14 8.95 15.03
C GLN A 126 0.61 10.18 15.84
N LYS A 127 1.79 10.73 15.54
CA LYS A 127 2.25 11.97 16.18
C LYS A 127 1.31 13.15 15.95
N LYS A 128 0.77 13.29 14.73
CA LYS A 128 -0.22 14.34 14.42
C LYS A 128 -1.52 14.13 15.19
N LEU A 129 -2.00 12.90 15.29
CA LEU A 129 -3.22 12.54 16.03
C LEU A 129 -3.03 12.72 17.54
N ASP A 130 -1.90 12.32 18.10
CA ASP A 130 -1.57 12.49 19.52
C ASP A 130 -1.57 13.99 19.90
N ALA A 131 -1.07 14.86 19.01
CA ALA A 131 -1.06 16.31 19.23
C ALA A 131 -2.45 16.95 19.36
N ILE A 132 -3.48 16.32 18.80
CA ILE A 132 -4.89 16.76 18.92
C ILE A 132 -5.71 15.89 19.89
N GLY A 133 -5.05 14.95 20.60
CA GLY A 133 -5.66 14.06 21.57
C GLY A 133 -6.56 12.97 20.97
N SER A 134 -6.42 12.67 19.68
CA SER A 134 -7.20 11.63 19.02
C SER A 134 -6.66 10.23 19.34
N ARG A 135 -7.58 9.29 19.55
CA ARG A 135 -7.30 7.86 19.78
C ARG A 135 -7.63 7.00 18.57
N LEU A 136 -7.68 7.60 17.38
CA LEU A 136 -7.92 6.90 16.13
C LEU A 136 -6.90 5.77 15.93
N GLU A 137 -7.38 4.57 15.64
CA GLU A 137 -6.53 3.39 15.47
C GLU A 137 -5.99 3.31 14.04
N LEU A 138 -4.66 3.41 13.91
CA LEU A 138 -3.96 3.31 12.63
C LEU A 138 -3.39 1.91 12.44
N ASN A 139 -3.64 1.36 11.26
CA ASN A 139 -3.11 0.08 10.77
C ASN A 139 -2.55 0.28 9.37
N ALA A 140 -1.74 -0.65 8.89
CA ALA A 140 -1.14 -0.56 7.56
C ALA A 140 -1.10 -1.91 6.83
N ILE A 141 -0.85 -1.87 5.51
CA ILE A 141 -0.68 -3.04 4.65
C ILE A 141 0.74 -3.05 4.08
N GLY A 142 1.51 -4.09 4.37
CA GLY A 142 2.78 -4.40 3.74
C GLY A 142 2.71 -5.65 2.87
N GLY A 143 3.63 -5.79 1.93
CA GLY A 143 3.82 -7.02 1.16
C GLY A 143 3.59 -6.91 -0.34
N PRO A 144 3.85 -8.01 -1.07
CA PRO A 144 3.78 -8.08 -2.53
C PRO A 144 2.33 -7.98 -3.01
N CYS A 145 2.01 -6.85 -3.61
CA CYS A 145 0.70 -6.65 -4.23
C CYS A 145 0.82 -5.55 -5.29
N THR A 146 0.60 -5.91 -6.54
CA THR A 146 0.39 -4.94 -7.62
C THR A 146 -1.10 -4.77 -7.87
N SER A 147 -1.52 -3.54 -8.17
CA SER A 147 -2.94 -3.24 -8.37
C SER A 147 -3.56 -3.97 -9.56
N TYR A 148 -2.78 -4.18 -10.63
CA TYR A 148 -3.27 -4.88 -11.82
C TYR A 148 -3.51 -6.36 -11.59
N GLU A 149 -2.60 -7.01 -10.85
CA GLU A 149 -2.69 -8.43 -10.51
C GLU A 149 -3.81 -8.68 -9.52
N LEU A 150 -3.95 -7.80 -8.50
CA LEU A 150 -5.06 -7.89 -7.55
C LEU A 150 -6.42 -7.80 -8.26
N VAL A 151 -6.59 -6.83 -9.19
CA VAL A 151 -7.80 -6.70 -10.01
C VAL A 151 -8.00 -7.90 -10.95
N ALA A 152 -6.93 -8.56 -11.36
CA ALA A 152 -6.99 -9.78 -12.15
C ALA A 152 -7.25 -11.06 -11.32
N HIS A 153 -7.38 -10.94 -9.99
CA HIS A 153 -7.55 -12.05 -9.04
C HIS A 153 -6.34 -13.00 -8.98
N ASP A 154 -5.13 -12.46 -9.20
CA ASP A 154 -3.93 -13.24 -8.95
C ASP A 154 -3.75 -13.49 -7.46
N GLN A 155 -3.23 -14.70 -7.12
CA GLN A 155 -3.02 -15.10 -5.74
C GLN A 155 -2.05 -14.15 -5.05
N THR A 156 -2.56 -13.39 -4.11
CA THR A 156 -1.85 -12.30 -3.45
C THR A 156 -1.83 -12.53 -1.95
N GLU A 157 -0.66 -12.43 -1.32
CA GLU A 157 -0.51 -12.44 0.13
C GLU A 157 0.12 -11.14 0.61
N VAL A 158 -0.51 -10.53 1.63
CA VAL A 158 -0.04 -9.31 2.28
C VAL A 158 -0.09 -9.44 3.79
N ALA A 159 0.66 -8.60 4.51
CA ALA A 159 0.56 -8.47 5.95
C ALA A 159 -0.27 -7.24 6.31
N PHE A 160 -1.29 -7.40 7.16
CA PHE A 160 -1.90 -6.28 7.88
C PHE A 160 -1.17 -6.10 9.20
N CYS A 161 -0.71 -4.89 9.48
CA CYS A 161 -0.02 -4.58 10.73
C CYS A 161 -0.69 -3.44 11.49
N GLY A 162 -0.68 -3.55 12.83
CA GLY A 162 -1.32 -2.60 13.73
C GLY A 162 -1.12 -3.01 15.19
N LYS A 163 -1.35 -2.10 16.13
CA LYS A 163 -1.09 -2.37 17.55
C LYS A 163 -2.10 -3.36 18.18
N ASN A 164 -3.29 -3.47 17.62
CA ASN A 164 -4.39 -4.26 18.18
C ASN A 164 -4.71 -5.47 17.32
N MET A 165 -4.35 -6.66 17.80
CA MET A 165 -4.59 -7.91 17.08
C MET A 165 -6.08 -8.22 16.86
N GLU A 166 -6.96 -7.78 17.74
CA GLU A 166 -8.40 -7.99 17.58
C GLU A 166 -8.94 -7.17 16.41
N THR A 167 -8.52 -5.90 16.30
CA THR A 167 -8.83 -5.05 15.16
C THR A 167 -8.28 -5.66 13.88
N LEU A 168 -7.03 -6.14 13.86
CA LEU A 168 -6.45 -6.78 12.68
C LEU A 168 -7.25 -8.01 12.23
N ARG A 169 -7.75 -8.83 13.16
CA ARG A 169 -8.63 -9.98 12.82
C ARG A 169 -9.95 -9.52 12.20
N LYS A 170 -10.54 -8.42 12.69
CA LYS A 170 -11.76 -7.83 12.10
C LYS A 170 -11.47 -7.33 10.67
N LEU A 171 -10.39 -6.57 10.48
CA LEU A 171 -10.00 -6.07 9.17
C LEU A 171 -9.72 -7.21 8.17
N LYS A 172 -8.99 -8.26 8.60
CA LYS A 172 -8.79 -9.47 7.80
C LYS A 172 -10.11 -10.11 7.40
N LYS A 173 -11.05 -10.28 8.32
CA LYS A 173 -12.36 -10.87 8.02
C LYS A 173 -13.15 -10.08 6.99
N ILE A 174 -12.98 -8.75 6.95
CA ILE A 174 -13.64 -7.86 5.98
C ILE A 174 -12.99 -8.00 4.59
N MET A 175 -11.67 -8.18 4.51
CA MET A 175 -10.92 -8.03 3.27
C MET A 175 -10.50 -9.35 2.61
N ALA A 176 -10.33 -10.44 3.38
CA ALA A 176 -9.80 -11.70 2.85
C ALA A 176 -10.77 -12.37 1.88
N THR A 177 -10.22 -12.88 0.77
CA THR A 177 -10.93 -13.68 -0.24
C THR A 177 -10.13 -14.94 -0.56
N ASP A 178 -10.55 -15.72 -1.55
CA ASP A 178 -9.85 -16.90 -2.08
C ASP A 178 -8.59 -16.56 -2.89
N TYR A 179 -8.40 -15.28 -3.24
CA TYR A 179 -7.21 -14.78 -3.95
C TYR A 179 -6.45 -13.67 -3.18
N TYR A 180 -7.02 -13.11 -2.10
CA TYR A 180 -6.39 -12.08 -1.28
C TYR A 180 -6.17 -12.59 0.15
N HIS A 181 -4.99 -13.12 0.38
CA HIS A 181 -4.57 -13.73 1.63
C HIS A 181 -3.92 -12.69 2.55
N ILE A 182 -4.19 -12.78 3.84
CA ILE A 182 -3.76 -11.76 4.80
C ILE A 182 -3.12 -12.44 6.00
N SER A 183 -1.84 -12.19 6.25
CA SER A 183 -1.16 -12.45 7.51
C SER A 183 -1.33 -11.25 8.45
N LEU A 184 -1.14 -11.44 9.76
CA LEU A 184 -1.32 -10.39 10.77
C LEU A 184 -0.03 -10.21 11.58
N SER A 185 0.35 -8.94 11.81
CA SER A 185 1.52 -8.60 12.61
C SER A 185 1.22 -7.42 13.53
N THR A 186 1.74 -7.46 14.75
CA THR A 186 1.74 -6.27 15.65
C THR A 186 2.98 -5.41 15.46
N ASP A 187 3.91 -5.80 14.62
CA ASP A 187 5.13 -5.05 14.31
C ASP A 187 4.92 -4.11 13.11
N VAL A 188 4.33 -2.95 13.39
CA VAL A 188 4.09 -1.92 12.36
C VAL A 188 5.39 -1.37 11.80
N VAL A 189 6.38 -1.11 12.66
CA VAL A 189 7.67 -0.55 12.26
C VAL A 189 8.42 -1.51 11.35
N GLY A 190 8.46 -2.78 11.71
CA GLY A 190 9.15 -3.80 10.94
C GLY A 190 8.54 -4.02 9.55
N ILE A 191 7.21 -4.21 9.48
CA ILE A 191 6.50 -4.40 8.19
C ILE A 191 6.64 -3.17 7.30
N GLU A 192 6.34 -1.96 7.82
CA GLU A 192 6.37 -0.73 7.03
C GLU A 192 7.78 -0.36 6.57
N SER A 193 8.80 -0.55 7.43
CA SER A 193 10.19 -0.32 7.05
C SER A 193 10.66 -1.28 5.96
N ALA A 194 10.34 -2.57 6.09
CA ALA A 194 10.72 -3.57 5.09
C ALA A 194 10.17 -3.23 3.71
N VAL A 195 8.89 -2.84 3.62
CA VAL A 195 8.27 -2.53 2.32
C VAL A 195 8.62 -1.13 1.79
N ALA A 196 9.02 -0.18 2.63
CA ALA A 196 9.42 1.15 2.20
C ALA A 196 10.72 1.13 1.38
N LEU A 197 11.67 0.28 1.74
CA LEU A 197 13.01 0.19 1.14
C LEU A 197 13.00 -0.38 -0.29
N LYS A 198 11.95 -1.09 -0.68
CA LYS A 198 11.87 -1.81 -1.95
C LYS A 198 12.16 -0.97 -3.19
N ASN A 199 11.72 0.28 -3.23
CA ASN A 199 11.87 1.11 -4.43
C ASN A 199 13.33 1.47 -4.71
N GLY A 200 14.11 1.78 -3.67
CA GLY A 200 15.55 2.04 -3.81
C GLY A 200 16.31 0.79 -4.29
N TYR A 201 16.03 -0.35 -3.69
CA TYR A 201 16.64 -1.62 -4.08
C TYR A 201 16.22 -2.08 -5.48
N ALA A 202 14.94 -1.94 -5.83
CA ALA A 202 14.47 -2.27 -7.17
C ALA A 202 15.13 -1.42 -8.25
N LEU A 203 15.41 -0.13 -7.98
CA LEU A 203 16.21 0.71 -8.87
C LEU A 203 17.62 0.14 -9.07
N GLY A 204 18.30 -0.22 -7.98
CA GLY A 204 19.65 -0.82 -8.03
C GLY A 204 19.68 -2.11 -8.85
N ILE A 205 18.69 -2.99 -8.69
CA ILE A 205 18.57 -4.22 -9.47
C ILE A 205 18.31 -3.89 -10.95
N ALA A 206 17.41 -2.95 -11.24
CA ALA A 206 17.07 -2.56 -12.60
C ALA A 206 18.25 -1.90 -13.35
N LEU A 207 19.14 -1.20 -12.66
CA LEU A 207 20.39 -0.67 -13.24
C LEU A 207 21.28 -1.78 -13.82
N THR A 208 21.28 -2.99 -13.26
CA THR A 208 22.04 -4.11 -13.85
C THR A 208 21.50 -4.50 -15.22
N ILE A 209 20.17 -4.39 -15.41
CA ILE A 209 19.52 -4.64 -16.71
C ILE A 209 19.90 -3.53 -17.69
N GLY A 210 19.77 -2.27 -17.31
CA GLY A 210 20.11 -1.12 -18.16
C GLY A 210 21.59 -1.11 -18.57
N LEU A 211 22.51 -1.40 -17.65
CA LEU A 211 23.94 -1.53 -17.95
C LEU A 211 24.22 -2.66 -18.92
N ASN A 212 23.54 -3.78 -18.81
CA ASN A 212 23.65 -4.89 -19.75
C ASN A 212 23.17 -4.50 -21.14
N GLN A 213 21.98 -3.90 -21.22
CA GLN A 213 21.42 -3.43 -22.50
C GLN A 213 22.28 -2.35 -23.15
N LYS A 214 22.86 -1.44 -22.37
CA LYS A 214 23.81 -0.44 -22.88
C LYS A 214 25.06 -1.08 -23.49
N LYS A 215 25.53 -2.19 -22.92
CA LYS A 215 26.75 -2.87 -23.36
C LYS A 215 26.54 -3.82 -24.56
N PHE A 216 25.40 -4.52 -24.60
CA PHE A 216 25.17 -5.62 -25.53
C PHE A 216 23.95 -5.41 -26.46
N GLY A 217 23.25 -4.26 -26.35
CA GLY A 217 22.05 -3.94 -27.12
C GLY A 217 20.74 -4.21 -26.36
N LEU A 218 19.67 -3.54 -26.78
CA LEU A 218 18.34 -3.63 -26.13
C LEU A 218 17.74 -5.04 -26.13
N ASP A 219 18.04 -5.82 -27.17
CA ASP A 219 17.58 -7.21 -27.33
C ASP A 219 18.55 -8.23 -26.73
N SER A 220 19.53 -7.79 -25.93
CA SER A 220 20.51 -8.68 -25.30
C SER A 220 19.83 -9.65 -24.31
N GLU A 221 20.45 -10.81 -24.12
CA GLU A 221 20.01 -11.77 -23.12
C GLU A 221 19.94 -11.14 -21.72
N LEU A 222 18.94 -11.53 -20.95
CA LEU A 222 18.80 -11.11 -19.56
C LEU A 222 19.86 -11.84 -18.71
N HIS A 223 20.77 -11.09 -18.10
CA HIS A 223 21.78 -11.62 -17.21
C HIS A 223 21.26 -11.72 -15.77
N PHE A 224 20.66 -12.86 -15.42
CA PHE A 224 20.04 -13.07 -14.12
C PHE A 224 21.03 -13.15 -12.97
N ASN A 225 22.28 -13.59 -13.20
CA ASN A 225 23.28 -13.69 -12.13
C ASN A 225 23.56 -12.32 -11.47
N SER A 226 23.73 -11.25 -12.25
CA SER A 226 23.96 -9.92 -11.73
C SER A 226 22.73 -9.37 -10.99
N GLN A 227 21.53 -9.59 -11.53
CA GLN A 227 20.29 -9.22 -10.90
C GLN A 227 20.10 -9.96 -9.55
N ALA A 228 20.34 -11.27 -9.51
CA ALA A 228 20.26 -12.09 -8.32
C ALA A 228 21.28 -11.68 -7.25
N ALA A 229 22.52 -11.33 -7.66
CA ALA A 229 23.55 -10.86 -6.74
C ALA A 229 23.15 -9.55 -6.07
N VAL A 230 22.63 -8.57 -6.83
CA VAL A 230 22.16 -7.29 -6.27
C VAL A 230 20.89 -7.49 -5.43
N PHE A 231 19.96 -8.37 -5.85
CA PHE A 231 18.78 -8.73 -5.04
C PHE A 231 19.20 -9.34 -3.70
N GLY A 232 20.12 -10.31 -3.70
CA GLY A 232 20.62 -10.92 -2.46
C GLY A 232 21.33 -9.92 -1.55
N GLN A 233 22.08 -8.96 -2.13
CA GLN A 233 22.68 -7.87 -1.35
C GLN A 233 21.61 -6.94 -0.77
N ALA A 234 20.59 -6.59 -1.53
CA ALA A 234 19.46 -5.77 -1.07
C ALA A 234 18.74 -6.42 0.13
N VAL A 235 18.49 -7.74 0.08
CA VAL A 235 17.89 -8.49 1.19
C VAL A 235 18.77 -8.45 2.45
N LYS A 236 20.10 -8.59 2.30
CA LYS A 236 21.05 -8.47 3.43
C LYS A 236 21.05 -7.06 4.05
N GLU A 237 20.97 -6.02 3.21
CA GLU A 237 20.92 -4.64 3.70
C GLU A 237 19.58 -4.35 4.39
N MET A 238 18.48 -4.84 3.83
CA MET A 238 17.16 -4.77 4.44
C MET A 238 17.18 -5.43 5.83
N SER A 239 17.73 -6.64 5.95
CA SER A 239 17.87 -7.33 7.24
C SER A 239 18.63 -6.46 8.27
N ARG A 240 19.76 -5.88 7.88
CA ARG A 240 20.54 -5.00 8.77
C ARG A 240 19.78 -3.77 9.22
N LEU A 241 19.03 -3.13 8.30
CA LEU A 241 18.23 -1.95 8.64
C LEU A 241 17.10 -2.31 9.60
N LEU A 242 16.44 -3.46 9.39
CA LEU A 242 15.43 -3.97 10.33
C LEU A 242 16.04 -4.27 11.71
N ASP A 243 17.25 -4.87 11.75
CA ASP A 243 17.97 -5.12 13.01
C ASP A 243 18.27 -3.81 13.76
N TYR A 244 18.71 -2.75 13.06
CA TYR A 244 18.94 -1.43 13.66
C TYR A 244 17.68 -0.80 14.24
N GLN A 245 16.52 -1.12 13.69
CA GLN A 245 15.22 -0.64 14.19
C GLN A 245 14.62 -1.54 15.28
N GLY A 246 15.31 -2.63 15.66
CA GLY A 246 14.79 -3.62 16.61
C GLY A 246 13.64 -4.48 16.04
N ALA A 247 13.51 -4.54 14.72
CA ALA A 247 12.43 -5.19 13.99
C ALA A 247 12.94 -6.35 13.08
N GLY A 248 14.13 -6.86 13.34
CA GLY A 248 14.83 -7.90 12.57
C GLY A 248 14.22 -9.30 12.73
N THR A 249 13.05 -9.54 12.16
CA THR A 249 12.43 -10.87 12.13
C THR A 249 12.44 -11.45 10.71
N VAL A 250 12.38 -12.78 10.60
CA VAL A 250 12.29 -13.47 9.32
C VAL A 250 10.99 -13.08 8.60
N ASP A 251 9.89 -12.95 9.33
CA ASP A 251 8.59 -12.60 8.74
C ASP A 251 8.62 -11.21 8.11
N ASN A 252 9.16 -10.20 8.80
CA ASN A 252 9.32 -8.85 8.24
C ASN A 252 10.22 -8.86 7.00
N LEU A 253 11.34 -9.59 7.06
CA LEU A 253 12.26 -9.72 5.94
C LEU A 253 11.59 -10.39 4.72
N CYS A 254 10.81 -11.44 4.92
CA CYS A 254 10.09 -12.15 3.86
C CYS A 254 9.06 -11.24 3.20
N VAL A 255 8.30 -10.46 3.99
CA VAL A 255 7.34 -9.48 3.47
C VAL A 255 8.03 -8.42 2.60
N GLY A 256 9.17 -7.89 3.07
CA GLY A 256 9.95 -6.89 2.32
C GLY A 256 10.60 -7.46 1.06
N ALA A 257 11.16 -8.66 1.13
CA ALA A 257 11.79 -9.35 -0.02
C ALA A 257 10.75 -9.71 -1.10
N GLY A 258 9.56 -10.16 -0.70
CA GLY A 258 8.45 -10.43 -1.62
C GLY A 258 7.98 -9.16 -2.33
N ASP A 259 7.82 -8.05 -1.59
CA ASP A 259 7.43 -6.76 -2.17
C ASP A 259 8.53 -6.18 -3.08
N LEU A 260 9.81 -6.40 -2.77
CA LEU A 260 10.94 -6.09 -3.65
C LEU A 260 10.85 -6.89 -4.95
N TYR A 261 10.56 -8.20 -4.86
CA TYR A 261 10.48 -9.08 -6.03
C TYR A 261 9.45 -8.57 -7.04
N VAL A 262 8.21 -8.34 -6.62
CA VAL A 262 7.17 -7.85 -7.55
C VAL A 262 7.48 -6.44 -8.07
N THR A 263 8.22 -5.63 -7.31
CA THR A 263 8.60 -4.28 -7.71
C THR A 263 9.67 -4.29 -8.79
N VAL A 264 10.61 -5.24 -8.75
CA VAL A 264 11.64 -5.44 -9.79
C VAL A 264 11.02 -5.84 -11.13
N TYR A 265 10.00 -6.69 -11.11
CA TYR A 265 9.39 -7.20 -12.35
C TYR A 265 8.19 -6.39 -12.83
N GLY A 266 7.37 -5.85 -11.95
CA GLY A 266 6.12 -5.14 -12.28
C GLY A 266 6.11 -3.65 -11.94
N GLY A 267 7.14 -3.13 -11.24
CA GLY A 267 7.15 -1.77 -10.72
C GLY A 267 7.60 -0.71 -11.74
N ARG A 268 7.09 0.52 -11.57
CA ARG A 268 7.51 1.71 -12.36
C ARG A 268 8.99 2.05 -12.17
N THR A 269 9.56 1.75 -11.02
CA THR A 269 10.97 2.01 -10.67
C THR A 269 11.92 1.22 -11.57
N ARG A 270 11.51 0.03 -12.04
CA ARG A 270 12.26 -0.75 -13.02
C ARG A 270 12.54 0.04 -14.30
N LEU A 271 11.53 0.75 -14.82
CA LEU A 271 11.67 1.51 -16.06
C LEU A 271 12.75 2.60 -15.95
N ILE A 272 12.84 3.26 -14.80
CA ILE A 272 13.85 4.30 -14.53
C ILE A 272 15.26 3.67 -14.50
N GLY A 273 15.42 2.48 -13.94
CA GLY A 273 16.71 1.81 -13.85
C GLY A 273 17.20 1.23 -15.18
N ILE A 274 16.30 1.00 -16.14
CA ILE A 274 16.64 0.48 -17.48
C ILE A 274 17.00 1.61 -18.46
N LEU A 275 16.47 2.83 -18.24
CA LEU A 275 16.79 4.03 -19.06
C LEU A 275 18.22 4.50 -18.86
#